data_a03f878146183d241b3551b9fb4c3ab9
#
_entry.id   a03f878146183d241b3551b9fb4c3ab9
#
_cell.length_a   1.000
_cell.length_b   1.000
_cell.length_c   1.000
_cell.angle_alpha   90.00
_cell.angle_beta   90.00
_cell.angle_gamma   90.00
#
_symmetry.space_group_name_H-M   'P 1'
#
loop_
_entity.id
_entity.type
_entity.pdbx_description
1 polymer ?
#
loop_
_entity_poly.entity_id
_entity_poly.type
_entity_poly.pdbx_seq_one_letter_code
_entity_poly.pdbx_strand_id
1 'polypeptide(L)'
;MEPGSGSPLTARAKFMFEGTNNDELSFDKDAVITITQKLDDGWWEGTHEGVTGWFPSGYVTLLTEKDKLQRSRSVPNATAKEIVAIGAQPDYREAVLKSFIEAEKEYMQKLLKTLQTLLLPIGKSKVLSAADYCTLVGNYEDIFTLKRDILESLEREQSEDLPKMKVGGVFMKAALELRTALSLYADNHPDAVEVLKKKQKDLEKVVKTQDREYKDLVSGLSEPLRHVDKYYNLLQELERIVPANHPDRGDLQRGAAVFRETKDLCETLRKQKEAQLDFLFVSKVDKVVSPADRGAILYVGVANVEYKKDEPVDRFVALFTKYIMFFEVTKDMTYDIKEKYPVSGFIVHKKNATEIVFDRPNTGEFTLTMVASGGEVERFMVALGKAENVTIIPAPSCTILRRPSKNTMDNMSQSQGLESPLTSKPPLHPMGISDSGLMTKRKSSSKK
;
A
#
# COMPACT_ATOMS: atom_id res chain seq x y z
N MET A 1 43.90 2.67 -10.40
CA MET A 1 43.55 3.41 -9.18
C MET A 1 43.13 2.38 -8.16
N GLU A 2 43.98 2.18 -7.14
CA GLU A 2 43.72 1.21 -6.08
C GLU A 2 42.58 1.69 -5.18
N PRO A 3 41.71 0.82 -4.64
CA PRO A 3 40.69 1.21 -3.67
C PRO A 3 41.36 1.49 -2.33
N GLY A 4 41.15 2.69 -1.79
CA GLY A 4 41.67 3.15 -0.52
C GLY A 4 41.36 2.18 0.62
N SER A 5 42.38 1.77 1.37
CA SER A 5 42.33 0.98 2.59
C SER A 5 41.74 1.77 3.75
N GLY A 6 40.39 1.92 3.76
CA GLY A 6 39.68 2.27 4.99
C GLY A 6 39.53 1.00 5.84
N SER A 7 39.89 1.05 7.13
CA SER A 7 39.61 -0.05 8.06
C SER A 7 38.13 -0.45 7.97
N PRO A 8 37.79 -1.76 7.94
CA PRO A 8 36.43 -2.21 7.81
C PRO A 8 35.58 -1.62 8.94
N LEU A 9 34.41 -1.10 8.58
CA LEU A 9 33.46 -0.52 9.52
C LEU A 9 32.92 -1.66 10.39
N THR A 10 33.07 -1.54 11.71
CA THR A 10 32.59 -2.57 12.64
C THR A 10 31.57 -2.00 13.60
N ALA A 11 30.62 -2.82 13.99
CA ALA A 11 29.59 -2.50 14.97
C ALA A 11 29.55 -3.55 16.08
N ARG A 12 29.09 -3.17 17.27
CA ARG A 12 28.84 -4.08 18.38
C ARG A 12 27.33 -4.23 18.57
N ALA A 13 26.90 -5.47 18.73
CA ALA A 13 25.51 -5.78 19.05
C ALA A 13 25.17 -5.26 20.45
N LYS A 14 24.12 -4.44 20.54
CA LYS A 14 23.50 -4.01 21.80
C LYS A 14 22.60 -5.11 22.36
N PHE A 15 21.99 -5.85 21.45
CA PHE A 15 21.01 -6.90 21.73
C PHE A 15 21.31 -8.09 20.85
N MET A 16 20.88 -9.27 21.26
CA MET A 16 20.88 -10.46 20.43
C MET A 16 19.86 -10.29 19.30
N PHE A 17 20.16 -10.78 18.13
CA PHE A 17 19.25 -10.87 17.00
C PHE A 17 19.23 -12.28 16.44
N GLU A 18 18.05 -12.85 16.31
CA GLU A 18 17.82 -14.14 15.67
C GLU A 18 17.06 -13.91 14.37
N GLY A 19 17.74 -14.18 13.25
CA GLY A 19 17.16 -14.05 11.92
C GLY A 19 15.99 -15.01 11.73
N THR A 20 14.94 -14.56 11.09
CA THR A 20 13.75 -15.35 10.76
C THR A 20 13.81 -15.92 9.35
N ASN A 21 14.69 -15.39 8.52
CA ASN A 21 14.91 -15.79 7.12
C ASN A 21 16.37 -16.20 6.89
N ASN A 22 16.62 -16.93 5.80
CA ASN A 22 17.96 -17.43 5.46
C ASN A 22 18.95 -16.33 5.05
N ASP A 23 18.48 -15.15 4.74
CA ASP A 23 19.25 -13.96 4.37
C ASP A 23 19.47 -12.99 5.54
N GLU A 24 18.95 -13.29 6.73
CA GLU A 24 19.16 -12.52 7.94
C GLU A 24 20.35 -13.06 8.76
N LEU A 25 21.15 -12.16 9.34
CA LEU A 25 22.31 -12.50 10.16
C LEU A 25 21.90 -12.63 11.62
N SER A 26 22.03 -13.83 12.17
CA SER A 26 21.86 -14.04 13.61
C SER A 26 23.14 -13.73 14.37
N PHE A 27 23.04 -13.09 15.54
CA PHE A 27 24.17 -12.78 16.40
C PHE A 27 23.74 -12.55 17.86
N ASP A 28 24.64 -12.83 18.77
CA ASP A 28 24.47 -12.60 20.19
C ASP A 28 24.75 -11.15 20.59
N LYS A 29 24.26 -10.76 21.79
CA LYS A 29 24.63 -9.49 22.40
C LYS A 29 26.14 -9.40 22.56
N ASP A 30 26.69 -8.20 22.36
CA ASP A 30 28.12 -7.90 22.37
C ASP A 30 28.91 -8.49 21.20
N ALA A 31 28.30 -9.23 20.29
CA ALA A 31 28.91 -9.68 19.05
C ALA A 31 29.50 -8.51 18.25
N VAL A 32 30.64 -8.74 17.63
CA VAL A 32 31.25 -7.76 16.74
C VAL A 32 30.97 -8.15 15.30
N ILE A 33 30.30 -7.25 14.59
CA ILE A 33 29.84 -7.48 13.22
C ILE A 33 30.64 -6.55 12.31
N THR A 34 31.15 -7.07 11.22
CA THR A 34 31.78 -6.27 10.16
C THR A 34 30.68 -5.82 9.21
N ILE A 35 30.47 -4.52 9.11
CA ILE A 35 29.41 -3.94 8.27
C ILE A 35 29.88 -3.92 6.83
N THR A 36 29.12 -4.56 5.95
CA THR A 36 29.35 -4.64 4.49
C THR A 36 28.53 -3.61 3.74
N GLN A 37 27.28 -3.40 4.18
CA GLN A 37 26.37 -2.44 3.54
C GLN A 37 25.46 -1.78 4.56
N LYS A 38 25.12 -0.51 4.30
CA LYS A 38 24.10 0.24 5.05
C LYS A 38 23.04 0.72 4.10
N LEU A 39 21.79 0.36 4.37
CA LEU A 39 20.65 0.92 3.67
C LEU A 39 20.00 2.04 4.53
N ASP A 40 19.44 3.02 3.87
CA ASP A 40 18.75 4.13 4.55
C ASP A 40 17.42 3.70 5.17
N ASP A 41 16.99 2.46 4.91
CA ASP A 41 15.75 1.85 5.41
C ASP A 41 15.85 1.30 6.85
N GLY A 42 17.05 1.39 7.46
CA GLY A 42 17.30 0.92 8.82
C GLY A 42 17.77 -0.52 8.90
N TRP A 43 17.96 -1.21 7.77
CA TRP A 43 18.60 -2.51 7.69
C TRP A 43 20.05 -2.38 7.22
N TRP A 44 20.95 -3.09 7.89
CA TRP A 44 22.35 -3.17 7.52
C TRP A 44 22.72 -4.60 7.20
N GLU A 45 23.61 -4.76 6.24
CA GLU A 45 24.24 -6.04 5.99
C GLU A 45 25.61 -6.09 6.70
N GLY A 46 25.94 -7.22 7.23
CA GLY A 46 27.22 -7.43 7.88
C GLY A 46 27.60 -8.89 7.98
N THR A 47 28.87 -9.12 8.36
CA THR A 47 29.43 -10.46 8.52
C THR A 47 29.81 -10.68 9.97
N HIS A 48 29.39 -11.80 10.55
CA HIS A 48 29.74 -12.31 11.87
C HIS A 48 30.02 -13.80 11.79
N GLU A 49 31.16 -14.23 12.32
CA GLU A 49 31.60 -15.64 12.30
C GLU A 49 31.57 -16.30 10.90
N GLY A 50 31.86 -15.53 9.85
CA GLY A 50 31.86 -16.02 8.47
C GLY A 50 30.51 -16.10 7.77
N VAL A 51 29.40 -15.78 8.46
CA VAL A 51 28.08 -15.69 7.90
C VAL A 51 27.78 -14.23 7.59
N THR A 52 27.25 -13.96 6.41
CA THR A 52 26.83 -12.61 5.98
C THR A 52 25.32 -12.59 5.83
N GLY A 53 24.68 -11.55 6.35
CA GLY A 53 23.24 -11.38 6.23
C GLY A 53 22.77 -10.03 6.76
N TRP A 54 21.47 -9.82 6.64
CA TRP A 54 20.80 -8.57 7.00
C TRP A 54 20.35 -8.56 8.45
N PHE A 55 20.38 -7.39 9.07
CA PHE A 55 19.88 -7.17 10.43
C PHE A 55 19.47 -5.72 10.65
N PRO A 56 18.56 -5.44 11.60
CA PRO A 56 18.13 -4.08 11.90
C PRO A 56 19.26 -3.25 12.52
N SER A 57 19.56 -2.09 11.99
CA SER A 57 20.64 -1.20 12.48
C SER A 57 20.47 -0.77 13.93
N GLY A 58 19.23 -0.76 14.43
CA GLY A 58 18.92 -0.49 15.84
C GLY A 58 19.52 -1.49 16.84
N TYR A 59 19.89 -2.69 16.39
CA TYR A 59 20.48 -3.76 17.22
C TYR A 59 21.96 -3.57 17.49
N VAL A 60 22.63 -2.65 16.77
CA VAL A 60 24.06 -2.47 16.86
C VAL A 60 24.45 -1.03 17.15
N THR A 61 25.68 -0.82 17.64
CA THR A 61 26.34 0.48 17.75
C THR A 61 27.66 0.42 17.00
N LEU A 62 27.91 1.41 16.16
CA LEU A 62 29.20 1.52 15.47
C LEU A 62 30.35 1.67 16.47
N LEU A 63 31.39 0.87 16.27
CA LEU A 63 32.60 0.98 17.07
C LEU A 63 33.50 2.09 16.54
N THR A 64 33.85 3.00 17.42
CA THR A 64 34.87 4.02 17.14
C THR A 64 36.26 3.45 17.33
N GLU A 65 37.30 4.11 16.79
CA GLU A 65 38.70 3.66 16.96
C GLU A 65 39.10 3.56 18.44
N LYS A 66 38.49 4.30 19.35
CA LYS A 66 38.70 4.22 20.80
C LYS A 66 38.13 2.93 21.40
N ASP A 67 37.06 2.41 20.85
CA ASP A 67 36.40 1.18 21.34
C ASP A 67 37.14 -0.09 20.89
N LYS A 68 37.91 -0.01 19.81
CA LYS A 68 38.75 -1.11 19.29
C LYS A 68 39.94 -1.45 20.20
N LEU A 69 40.40 -0.50 21.02
CA LEU A 69 41.58 -0.64 21.92
C LEU A 69 41.26 -1.31 23.28
N GLN A 70 40.00 -1.51 23.63
CA GLN A 70 39.61 -2.16 24.91
C GLN A 70 39.37 -3.67 24.81
N ARG A 71 39.87 -4.34 23.78
CA ARG A 71 39.78 -5.81 23.65
C ARG A 71 40.85 -6.51 24.49
N SER A 72 40.53 -6.86 25.72
CA SER A 72 40.97 -8.12 26.34
C SER A 72 40.35 -8.32 27.71
N ARG A 73 39.22 -9.04 27.76
CA ARG A 73 38.86 -9.93 28.86
C ARG A 73 37.58 -10.66 28.50
N SER A 74 37.71 -11.96 28.41
CA SER A 74 36.71 -12.99 28.17
C SER A 74 35.63 -13.07 29.23
N VAL A 75 34.37 -13.40 28.84
CA VAL A 75 33.29 -13.86 29.74
C VAL A 75 32.49 -14.97 29.06
N PRO A 76 32.05 -16.01 29.81
CA PRO A 76 31.62 -17.30 29.29
C PRO A 76 30.16 -17.40 28.87
N ASN A 77 29.87 -18.42 28.06
CA ASN A 77 28.61 -18.84 27.46
C ASN A 77 27.39 -18.82 28.39
N ALA A 78 26.32 -18.18 27.95
CA ALA A 78 24.98 -18.26 28.55
C ALA A 78 24.13 -19.34 27.87
N THR A 79 23.29 -20.02 28.60
CA THR A 79 22.49 -21.16 28.14
C THR A 79 21.18 -20.76 27.46
N ALA A 80 20.66 -21.59 26.54
CA ALA A 80 19.46 -21.37 25.74
C ALA A 80 18.17 -20.96 26.48
N LYS A 81 18.08 -21.19 27.79
CA LYS A 81 16.96 -20.75 28.65
C LYS A 81 17.03 -19.28 29.05
N GLU A 82 18.21 -18.69 29.10
CA GLU A 82 18.40 -17.26 29.36
C GLU A 82 18.12 -16.41 28.11
N ILE A 83 18.23 -17.01 26.94
CA ILE A 83 18.02 -16.39 25.63
C ILE A 83 16.54 -16.00 25.42
N VAL A 84 15.59 -16.85 25.84
CA VAL A 84 14.13 -16.57 25.78
C VAL A 84 13.72 -15.47 26.76
N ALA A 85 14.48 -15.24 27.84
CA ALA A 85 14.19 -14.22 28.83
C ALA A 85 14.64 -12.81 28.42
N ILE A 86 15.61 -12.68 27.54
CA ILE A 86 16.20 -11.39 27.11
C ILE A 86 15.29 -10.69 26.08
N GLY A 87 14.62 -11.42 25.18
CA GLY A 87 13.63 -10.87 24.26
C GLY A 87 12.33 -10.38 24.94
N ALA A 88 12.12 -10.78 26.20
CA ALA A 88 10.97 -10.38 27.01
C ALA A 88 11.27 -9.15 27.92
N GLN A 89 12.42 -8.47 27.76
CA GLN A 89 12.75 -7.34 28.62
C GLN A 89 11.94 -6.10 28.23
N PRO A 90 11.19 -5.51 29.18
CA PRO A 90 10.46 -4.25 28.98
C PRO A 90 11.30 -3.16 28.37
N ASP A 91 12.57 -3.05 28.78
CA ASP A 91 13.50 -2.03 28.34
C ASP A 91 13.80 -2.05 26.82
N TYR A 92 13.76 -3.25 26.20
CA TYR A 92 14.01 -3.36 24.76
C TYR A 92 12.82 -2.85 23.92
N ARG A 93 11.58 -3.20 24.30
CA ARG A 93 10.37 -2.70 23.65
C ARG A 93 10.27 -1.19 23.71
N GLU A 94 10.57 -0.61 24.86
CA GLU A 94 10.60 0.84 25.05
C GLU A 94 11.68 1.49 24.17
N ALA A 95 12.88 0.90 24.12
CA ALA A 95 13.96 1.39 23.29
C ALA A 95 13.63 1.36 21.79
N VAL A 96 12.99 0.29 21.31
CA VAL A 96 12.52 0.17 19.92
C VAL A 96 11.51 1.27 19.59
N LEU A 97 10.48 1.44 20.44
CA LEU A 97 9.46 2.45 20.21
C LEU A 97 10.03 3.87 20.29
N LYS A 98 10.89 4.15 21.27
CA LYS A 98 11.54 5.45 21.41
C LYS A 98 12.39 5.80 20.19
N SER A 99 13.23 4.87 19.73
CA SER A 99 14.05 5.05 18.54
C SER A 99 13.20 5.29 17.28
N PHE A 100 12.09 4.57 17.15
CA PHE A 100 11.15 4.78 16.06
C PHE A 100 10.49 6.15 16.10
N ILE A 101 9.98 6.59 17.26
CA ILE A 101 9.35 7.90 17.42
C ILE A 101 10.34 9.02 17.10
N GLU A 102 11.60 8.92 17.51
CA GLU A 102 12.63 9.89 17.17
C GLU A 102 12.88 9.96 15.66
N ALA A 103 13.01 8.79 14.99
CA ALA A 103 13.15 8.73 13.54
C ALA A 103 11.90 9.27 12.81
N GLU A 104 10.70 9.00 13.32
CA GLU A 104 9.46 9.52 12.75
C GLU A 104 9.35 11.06 12.91
N LYS A 105 9.82 11.63 14.01
CA LYS A 105 9.92 13.08 14.18
C LYS A 105 10.84 13.72 13.13
N GLU A 106 12.00 13.16 12.91
CA GLU A 106 12.93 13.64 11.88
C GLU A 106 12.30 13.54 10.48
N TYR A 107 11.62 12.43 10.22
CA TYR A 107 10.90 12.23 8.96
C TYR A 107 9.78 13.25 8.76
N MET A 108 8.97 13.52 9.78
CA MET A 108 7.93 14.56 9.75
C MET A 108 8.50 15.94 9.48
N GLN A 109 9.67 16.26 10.05
CA GLN A 109 10.38 17.52 9.75
C GLN A 109 10.82 17.60 8.29
N LYS A 110 11.28 16.49 7.69
CA LYS A 110 11.62 16.44 6.25
C LYS A 110 10.39 16.70 5.38
N LEU A 111 9.25 16.05 5.69
CA LEU A 111 8.00 16.27 4.96
C LEU A 111 7.54 17.72 5.06
N LEU A 112 7.53 18.27 6.26
CA LEU A 112 7.14 19.67 6.51
C LEU A 112 8.05 20.64 5.76
N LYS A 113 9.37 20.40 5.78
CA LYS A 113 10.35 21.22 5.07
C LYS A 113 10.10 21.15 3.55
N THR A 114 9.86 19.98 2.98
CA THR A 114 9.49 19.83 1.56
C THR A 114 8.25 20.64 1.23
N LEU A 115 7.19 20.50 2.04
CA LEU A 115 5.95 21.24 1.85
C LEU A 115 6.17 22.75 1.88
N GLN A 116 6.84 23.27 2.92
CA GLN A 116 7.00 24.70 3.17
C GLN A 116 8.03 25.38 2.25
N THR A 117 9.15 24.72 1.95
CA THR A 117 10.25 25.32 1.20
C THR A 117 10.25 24.99 -0.29
N LEU A 118 9.47 24.00 -0.73
CA LEU A 118 9.43 23.59 -2.12
C LEU A 118 8.00 23.67 -2.69
N LEU A 119 7.05 22.89 -2.16
CA LEU A 119 5.74 22.77 -2.78
C LEU A 119 4.91 24.06 -2.70
N LEU A 120 4.79 24.68 -1.54
CA LEU A 120 4.06 25.94 -1.38
C LEU A 120 4.67 27.11 -2.18
N PRO A 121 6.01 27.33 -2.22
CA PRO A 121 6.61 28.34 -3.09
C PRO A 121 6.36 28.09 -4.58
N ILE A 122 6.41 26.83 -5.04
CA ILE A 122 6.08 26.47 -6.43
C ILE A 122 4.64 26.88 -6.76
N GLY A 123 3.67 26.57 -5.88
CA GLY A 123 2.28 26.97 -6.06
C GLY A 123 2.09 28.49 -6.14
N LYS A 124 2.83 29.24 -5.32
CA LYS A 124 2.78 30.73 -5.31
C LYS A 124 3.45 31.37 -6.53
N SER A 125 4.45 30.70 -7.12
CA SER A 125 5.24 31.24 -8.24
C SER A 125 4.48 31.32 -9.56
N LYS A 126 3.38 30.57 -9.69
CA LYS A 126 2.57 30.45 -10.91
C LYS A 126 3.35 29.97 -12.16
N VAL A 127 4.49 29.29 -11.97
CA VAL A 127 5.26 28.68 -13.08
C VAL A 127 4.57 27.43 -13.64
N LEU A 128 3.68 26.85 -12.88
CA LEU A 128 2.81 25.73 -13.28
C LEU A 128 1.38 26.22 -13.47
N SER A 129 0.65 25.56 -14.39
CA SER A 129 -0.81 25.65 -14.40
C SER A 129 -1.40 25.07 -13.10
N ALA A 130 -2.64 25.43 -12.75
CA ALA A 130 -3.30 24.85 -11.60
C ALA A 130 -3.39 23.32 -11.70
N ALA A 131 -3.66 22.78 -12.90
CA ALA A 131 -3.71 21.34 -13.14
C ALA A 131 -2.32 20.69 -12.95
N ASP A 132 -1.26 21.25 -13.53
CA ASP A 132 0.09 20.72 -13.35
C ASP A 132 0.54 20.77 -11.88
N TYR A 133 0.17 21.83 -11.15
CA TYR A 133 0.47 21.93 -9.73
C TYR A 133 -0.28 20.88 -8.89
N CYS A 134 -1.57 20.69 -9.13
CA CYS A 134 -2.34 19.63 -8.47
C CYS A 134 -1.77 18.25 -8.76
N THR A 135 -1.37 17.98 -10.02
CA THR A 135 -0.72 16.72 -10.40
C THR A 135 0.63 16.56 -9.69
N LEU A 136 1.45 17.63 -9.63
CA LEU A 136 2.77 17.56 -8.98
C LEU A 136 2.67 17.25 -7.49
N VAL A 137 1.76 17.91 -6.78
CA VAL A 137 1.65 17.80 -5.33
C VAL A 137 0.81 16.59 -4.91
N GLY A 138 -0.20 16.24 -5.71
CA GLY A 138 -1.17 15.20 -5.35
C GLY A 138 -1.82 15.50 -3.99
N ASN A 139 -1.97 14.46 -3.19
CA ASN A 139 -2.49 14.53 -1.82
C ASN A 139 -1.39 14.49 -0.74
N TYR A 140 -0.25 15.16 -1.00
CA TYR A 140 0.90 15.19 -0.08
C TYR A 140 0.53 15.71 1.31
N GLU A 141 -0.31 16.76 1.40
CA GLU A 141 -0.75 17.35 2.66
C GLU A 141 -1.62 16.39 3.49
N ASP A 142 -2.47 15.60 2.83
CA ASP A 142 -3.30 14.60 3.52
C ASP A 142 -2.41 13.53 4.17
N ILE A 143 -1.40 13.05 3.42
CA ILE A 143 -0.43 12.07 3.95
C ILE A 143 0.35 12.66 5.12
N PHE A 144 0.80 13.92 5.00
CA PHE A 144 1.48 14.60 6.09
C PHE A 144 0.61 14.66 7.34
N THR A 145 -0.66 15.03 7.19
CA THR A 145 -1.62 15.14 8.31
C THR A 145 -1.86 13.78 8.98
N LEU A 146 -2.14 12.73 8.19
CA LEU A 146 -2.36 11.38 8.72
C LEU A 146 -1.14 10.85 9.47
N LYS A 147 0.06 11.07 8.94
CA LYS A 147 1.31 10.63 9.60
C LYS A 147 1.59 11.41 10.89
N ARG A 148 1.30 12.70 10.90
CA ARG A 148 1.40 13.52 12.13
C ARG A 148 0.47 12.96 13.22
N ASP A 149 -0.77 12.63 12.88
CA ASP A 149 -1.75 12.12 13.83
C ASP A 149 -1.36 10.73 14.40
N ILE A 150 -0.68 9.91 13.56
CA ILE A 150 -0.05 8.65 14.00
C ILE A 150 1.07 8.96 15.01
N LEU A 151 1.99 9.86 14.68
CA LEU A 151 3.11 10.23 15.56
C LEU A 151 2.62 10.73 16.90
N GLU A 152 1.67 11.67 16.93
CA GLU A 152 1.06 12.19 18.15
C GLU A 152 0.38 11.09 18.99
N SER A 153 -0.19 10.09 18.32
CA SER A 153 -0.79 8.94 18.99
C SER A 153 0.25 7.99 19.58
N LEU A 154 1.37 7.77 18.88
CA LEU A 154 2.50 6.99 19.38
C LEU A 154 3.19 7.67 20.59
N GLU A 155 3.33 8.99 20.57
CA GLU A 155 3.87 9.75 21.71
C GLU A 155 2.98 9.63 22.95
N ARG A 156 1.66 9.59 22.78
CA ARG A 156 0.73 9.36 23.88
C ARG A 156 0.86 7.94 24.44
N GLU A 157 0.95 6.94 23.58
CA GLU A 157 1.15 5.54 24.00
C GLU A 157 2.51 5.36 24.69
N GLN A 158 3.55 6.06 24.27
CA GLN A 158 4.88 6.03 24.93
C GLN A 158 4.83 6.49 26.39
N SER A 159 3.87 7.35 26.76
CA SER A 159 3.70 7.83 28.15
C SER A 159 2.97 6.82 29.05
N GLU A 160 2.40 5.76 28.48
CA GLU A 160 1.71 4.70 29.22
C GLU A 160 2.69 3.66 29.76
N ASP A 161 2.27 2.92 30.81
CA ASP A 161 3.01 1.77 31.29
C ASP A 161 3.18 0.71 30.18
N LEU A 162 4.36 0.16 30.04
CA LEU A 162 4.68 -0.84 29.00
C LEU A 162 3.65 -1.98 28.83
N PRO A 163 3.08 -2.59 29.90
CA PRO A 163 2.06 -3.61 29.76
C PRO A 163 0.74 -3.12 29.16
N LYS A 164 0.47 -1.82 29.22
CA LYS A 164 -0.77 -1.19 28.72
C LYS A 164 -0.63 -0.58 27.33
N MET A 165 0.59 -0.37 26.88
CA MET A 165 0.89 0.27 25.62
C MET A 165 0.28 -0.51 24.43
N LYS A 166 -0.46 0.18 23.55
CA LYS A 166 -1.20 -0.41 22.41
C LYS A 166 -0.78 0.18 21.07
N VAL A 167 0.47 -0.04 20.72
CA VAL A 167 1.06 0.49 19.47
C VAL A 167 0.36 -0.05 18.24
N GLY A 168 0.07 -1.35 18.19
CA GLY A 168 -0.68 -1.96 17.08
C GLY A 168 -2.05 -1.32 16.87
N GLY A 169 -2.75 -1.00 17.99
CA GLY A 169 -4.03 -0.31 17.95
C GLY A 169 -3.97 1.09 17.31
N VAL A 170 -2.88 1.84 17.50
CA VAL A 170 -2.67 3.14 16.83
C VAL A 170 -2.63 2.97 15.32
N PHE A 171 -1.82 2.02 14.84
CA PHE A 171 -1.69 1.75 13.42
C PHE A 171 -2.97 1.21 12.79
N MET A 172 -3.69 0.32 13.49
CA MET A 172 -4.95 -0.23 13.00
C MET A 172 -6.04 0.83 12.82
N LYS A 173 -6.10 1.85 13.68
CA LYS A 173 -7.02 2.98 13.53
C LYS A 173 -6.75 3.80 12.28
N ALA A 174 -5.47 4.03 11.96
CA ALA A 174 -5.07 4.83 10.80
C ALA A 174 -4.96 4.03 9.49
N ALA A 175 -4.96 2.69 9.57
CA ALA A 175 -4.60 1.81 8.46
C ALA A 175 -5.40 2.05 7.18
N LEU A 176 -6.73 2.17 7.27
CA LEU A 176 -7.60 2.33 6.10
C LEU A 176 -7.39 3.69 5.40
N GLU A 177 -7.36 4.76 6.19
CA GLU A 177 -7.19 6.12 5.67
C GLU A 177 -5.81 6.31 5.06
N LEU A 178 -4.77 5.85 5.77
CA LEU A 178 -3.41 5.94 5.26
C LEU A 178 -3.18 5.07 4.02
N ARG A 179 -3.74 3.84 3.98
CA ARG A 179 -3.71 3.00 2.78
C ARG A 179 -4.36 3.70 1.58
N THR A 180 -5.52 4.32 1.79
CA THR A 180 -6.23 5.05 0.74
C THR A 180 -5.41 6.23 0.24
N ALA A 181 -4.88 7.05 1.15
CA ALA A 181 -4.07 8.22 0.80
C ALA A 181 -2.79 7.84 0.06
N LEU A 182 -2.05 6.83 0.54
CA LEU A 182 -0.83 6.34 -0.09
C LEU A 182 -1.08 5.71 -1.46
N SER A 183 -2.19 4.97 -1.62
CA SER A 183 -2.55 4.38 -2.91
C SER A 183 -2.86 5.45 -3.95
N LEU A 184 -3.60 6.49 -3.56
CA LEU A 184 -3.90 7.64 -4.43
C LEU A 184 -2.61 8.38 -4.83
N TYR A 185 -1.71 8.59 -3.86
CA TYR A 185 -0.41 9.22 -4.12
C TYR A 185 0.48 8.39 -5.05
N ALA A 186 0.52 7.08 -4.85
CA ALA A 186 1.31 6.16 -5.67
C ALA A 186 0.81 6.10 -7.12
N ASP A 187 -0.50 6.11 -7.34
CA ASP A 187 -1.10 6.15 -8.68
C ASP A 187 -0.80 7.49 -9.40
N ASN A 188 -0.80 8.60 -8.65
CA ASN A 188 -0.50 9.93 -9.21
C ASN A 188 1.00 10.19 -9.43
N HIS A 189 1.89 9.53 -8.69
CA HIS A 189 3.32 9.85 -8.67
C HIS A 189 4.01 9.82 -10.06
N PRO A 190 3.74 8.86 -10.97
CA PRO A 190 4.32 8.88 -12.30
C PRO A 190 3.88 10.10 -13.15
N ASP A 191 2.63 10.55 -13.03
CA ASP A 191 2.18 11.79 -13.68
C ASP A 191 2.91 13.01 -13.10
N ALA A 192 3.16 13.05 -11.80
CA ALA A 192 3.98 14.08 -11.16
C ALA A 192 5.42 14.08 -11.70
N VAL A 193 6.02 12.90 -11.94
CA VAL A 193 7.35 12.77 -12.58
C VAL A 193 7.34 13.33 -14.00
N GLU A 194 6.27 13.13 -14.77
CA GLU A 194 6.15 13.73 -16.09
C GLU A 194 6.06 15.27 -16.04
N VAL A 195 5.35 15.84 -15.06
CA VAL A 195 5.34 17.28 -14.82
C VAL A 195 6.74 17.79 -14.46
N LEU A 196 7.46 17.07 -13.57
CA LEU A 196 8.85 17.39 -13.22
C LEU A 196 9.74 17.44 -14.46
N LYS A 197 9.69 16.43 -15.32
CA LYS A 197 10.48 16.37 -16.57
C LYS A 197 10.14 17.52 -17.50
N LYS A 198 8.86 17.75 -17.78
CA LYS A 198 8.37 18.77 -18.73
C LYS A 198 8.68 20.20 -18.28
N LYS A 199 8.67 20.46 -16.97
CA LYS A 199 8.79 21.80 -16.36
C LYS A 199 10.11 22.00 -15.60
N GLN A 200 11.08 21.11 -15.78
CA GLN A 200 12.33 21.10 -15.01
C GLN A 200 12.99 22.47 -14.92
N LYS A 201 13.23 23.14 -16.06
CA LYS A 201 13.93 24.43 -16.12
C LYS A 201 13.25 25.54 -15.32
N ASP A 202 11.92 25.54 -15.31
CA ASP A 202 11.16 26.58 -14.58
C ASP A 202 11.08 26.24 -13.10
N LEU A 203 10.93 24.97 -12.75
CA LEU A 203 10.97 24.48 -11.37
C LEU A 203 12.34 24.71 -10.74
N GLU A 204 13.45 24.45 -11.45
CA GLU A 204 14.81 24.73 -10.96
C GLU A 204 15.00 26.20 -10.56
N LYS A 205 14.45 27.14 -11.32
CA LYS A 205 14.53 28.58 -11.01
C LYS A 205 13.84 28.86 -9.68
N VAL A 206 12.63 28.33 -9.45
CA VAL A 206 11.86 28.53 -8.24
C VAL A 206 12.55 27.89 -7.04
N VAL A 207 13.01 26.65 -7.17
CA VAL A 207 13.68 25.89 -6.11
C VAL A 207 14.97 26.59 -5.66
N LYS A 208 15.75 27.15 -6.61
CA LYS A 208 16.96 27.94 -6.29
C LYS A 208 16.67 29.22 -5.49
N THR A 209 15.51 29.85 -5.67
CA THR A 209 15.13 31.00 -4.84
C THR A 209 14.92 30.65 -3.36
N GLN A 210 14.78 29.38 -3.04
CA GLN A 210 14.61 28.85 -1.69
C GLN A 210 15.93 28.25 -1.13
N ASP A 211 17.05 28.51 -1.80
CA ASP A 211 18.37 27.95 -1.46
C ASP A 211 18.34 26.41 -1.40
N ARG A 212 17.66 25.82 -2.39
CA ARG A 212 17.48 24.37 -2.52
C ARG A 212 17.87 23.90 -3.94
N GLU A 213 18.13 22.61 -4.08
CA GLU A 213 18.43 22.01 -5.37
C GLU A 213 17.20 21.26 -5.94
N TYR A 214 17.17 21.15 -7.26
CA TYR A 214 16.09 20.40 -7.93
C TYR A 214 15.98 18.95 -7.46
N LYS A 215 17.12 18.32 -7.13
CA LYS A 215 17.12 16.96 -6.56
C LYS A 215 16.35 16.86 -5.23
N ASP A 216 16.32 17.93 -4.43
CA ASP A 216 15.60 17.98 -3.17
C ASP A 216 14.08 17.91 -3.41
N LEU A 217 13.60 18.55 -4.50
CA LEU A 217 12.19 18.45 -4.92
C LEU A 217 11.84 17.02 -5.35
N VAL A 218 12.67 16.42 -6.21
CA VAL A 218 12.45 15.04 -6.68
C VAL A 218 12.47 14.03 -5.52
N SER A 219 13.47 14.16 -4.64
CA SER A 219 13.57 13.30 -3.46
C SER A 219 12.40 13.53 -2.51
N GLY A 220 12.04 14.79 -2.23
CA GLY A 220 10.95 15.13 -1.32
C GLY A 220 9.58 14.60 -1.77
N LEU A 221 9.30 14.60 -3.06
CA LEU A 221 8.08 14.00 -3.63
C LEU A 221 8.08 12.47 -3.55
N SER A 222 9.23 11.83 -3.50
CA SER A 222 9.33 10.36 -3.38
C SER A 222 9.27 9.87 -1.92
N GLU A 223 9.53 10.73 -0.93
CA GLU A 223 9.58 10.37 0.49
C GLU A 223 8.31 9.67 1.01
N PRO A 224 7.07 10.11 0.69
CA PRO A 224 5.87 9.43 1.19
C PRO A 224 5.81 7.94 0.84
N LEU A 225 6.31 7.55 -0.34
CA LEU A 225 6.30 6.17 -0.81
C LEU A 225 7.45 5.33 -0.22
N ARG A 226 8.61 5.94 0.00
CA ARG A 226 9.78 5.24 0.58
C ARG A 226 9.58 4.90 2.06
N HIS A 227 8.70 5.60 2.75
CA HIS A 227 8.52 5.44 4.19
C HIS A 227 7.46 4.39 4.58
N VAL A 228 6.80 3.76 3.62
CA VAL A 228 5.74 2.76 3.91
C VAL A 228 6.30 1.55 4.66
N ASP A 229 7.50 1.12 4.31
CA ASP A 229 8.17 -0.05 4.92
C ASP A 229 8.48 0.13 6.41
N LYS A 230 8.70 1.35 6.86
CA LYS A 230 9.05 1.61 8.27
C LYS A 230 7.97 1.16 9.24
N TYR A 231 6.70 1.30 8.85
CA TYR A 231 5.58 0.86 9.69
C TYR A 231 5.47 -0.66 9.75
N TYR A 232 5.63 -1.33 8.61
CA TYR A 232 5.67 -2.79 8.59
C TYR A 232 6.79 -3.33 9.48
N ASN A 233 8.02 -2.82 9.32
CA ASN A 233 9.19 -3.27 10.06
C ASN A 233 9.04 -3.03 11.57
N LEU A 234 8.52 -1.87 11.99
CA LEU A 234 8.24 -1.60 13.40
C LEU A 234 7.24 -2.60 13.99
N LEU A 235 6.10 -2.79 13.30
CA LEU A 235 5.02 -3.64 13.80
C LEU A 235 5.46 -5.11 13.88
N GLN A 236 6.23 -5.58 12.92
CA GLN A 236 6.81 -6.92 12.91
C GLN A 236 7.79 -7.09 14.09
N GLU A 237 8.66 -6.11 14.31
CA GLU A 237 9.62 -6.16 15.42
C GLU A 237 8.92 -6.13 16.78
N LEU A 238 7.91 -5.26 16.96
CA LEU A 238 7.13 -5.21 18.18
C LEU A 238 6.34 -6.53 18.41
N GLU A 239 5.77 -7.11 17.35
CA GLU A 239 5.08 -8.41 17.44
C GLU A 239 6.00 -9.52 17.91
N ARG A 240 7.24 -9.52 17.41
CA ARG A 240 8.25 -10.52 17.78
C ARG A 240 8.63 -10.48 19.26
N ILE A 241 8.70 -9.28 19.84
CA ILE A 241 9.18 -9.09 21.21
C ILE A 241 8.09 -9.03 22.29
N VAL A 242 6.82 -8.87 21.90
CA VAL A 242 5.73 -8.90 22.89
C VAL A 242 5.36 -10.33 23.30
N PRO A 243 5.02 -10.58 24.58
CA PRO A 243 4.55 -11.89 25.02
C PRO A 243 3.34 -12.38 24.23
N ALA A 244 3.18 -13.70 24.11
CA ALA A 244 2.06 -14.28 23.36
C ALA A 244 0.68 -13.88 23.89
N ASN A 245 0.56 -13.58 25.19
CA ASN A 245 -0.67 -13.14 25.84
C ASN A 245 -0.83 -11.61 25.91
N HIS A 246 0.05 -10.84 25.26
CA HIS A 246 -0.03 -9.38 25.27
C HIS A 246 -1.29 -8.89 24.54
N PRO A 247 -2.08 -7.96 25.09
CA PRO A 247 -3.36 -7.54 24.50
C PRO A 247 -3.24 -6.87 23.14
N ASP A 248 -2.09 -6.29 22.83
CA ASP A 248 -1.80 -5.60 21.56
C ASP A 248 -1.29 -6.54 20.45
N ARG A 249 -0.88 -7.79 20.77
CA ARG A 249 -0.24 -8.70 19.82
C ARG A 249 -1.06 -8.93 18.55
N GLY A 250 -2.37 -9.10 18.70
CA GLY A 250 -3.27 -9.30 17.56
C GLY A 250 -3.36 -8.08 16.64
N ASP A 251 -3.27 -6.86 17.20
CA ASP A 251 -3.26 -5.63 16.41
C ASP A 251 -1.90 -5.41 15.73
N LEU A 252 -0.80 -5.76 16.39
CA LEU A 252 0.54 -5.73 15.77
C LEU A 252 0.61 -6.65 14.55
N GLN A 253 0.13 -7.89 14.65
CA GLN A 253 0.08 -8.85 13.54
C GLN A 253 -0.78 -8.35 12.38
N ARG A 254 -2.01 -7.89 12.68
CA ARG A 254 -2.91 -7.35 11.66
C ARG A 254 -2.33 -6.10 11.01
N GLY A 255 -1.77 -5.20 11.80
CA GLY A 255 -1.13 -3.99 11.32
C GLY A 255 0.04 -4.31 10.39
N ALA A 256 0.94 -5.20 10.77
CA ALA A 256 2.05 -5.62 9.92
C ALA A 256 1.56 -6.16 8.57
N ALA A 257 0.55 -7.04 8.57
CA ALA A 257 -0.04 -7.57 7.34
C ALA A 257 -0.62 -6.44 6.45
N VAL A 258 -1.40 -5.51 7.04
CA VAL A 258 -2.01 -4.40 6.29
C VAL A 258 -0.96 -3.46 5.69
N PHE A 259 0.12 -3.13 6.41
CA PHE A 259 1.14 -2.23 5.87
C PHE A 259 2.03 -2.90 4.83
N ARG A 260 2.28 -4.20 4.92
CA ARG A 260 2.90 -4.98 3.85
C ARG A 260 2.06 -4.95 2.58
N GLU A 261 0.77 -5.29 2.68
CA GLU A 261 -0.15 -5.22 1.54
C GLU A 261 -0.26 -3.80 0.97
N THR A 262 -0.20 -2.77 1.80
CA THR A 262 -0.23 -1.37 1.35
C THR A 262 1.00 -1.02 0.53
N LYS A 263 2.19 -1.46 0.94
CA LYS A 263 3.42 -1.32 0.16
C LYS A 263 3.28 -1.97 -1.22
N ASP A 264 2.91 -3.26 -1.24
CA ASP A 264 2.76 -4.03 -2.47
C ASP A 264 1.73 -3.39 -3.42
N LEU A 265 0.65 -2.85 -2.87
CA LEU A 265 -0.37 -2.11 -3.62
C LEU A 265 0.21 -0.82 -4.22
N CYS A 266 0.92 -0.01 -3.43
CA CYS A 266 1.52 1.24 -3.91
C CYS A 266 2.53 0.99 -5.04
N GLU A 267 3.38 -0.02 -4.91
CA GLU A 267 4.31 -0.42 -5.96
C GLU A 267 3.59 -0.86 -7.23
N THR A 268 2.54 -1.67 -7.07
CA THR A 268 1.75 -2.15 -8.19
C THR A 268 1.07 -1.02 -8.94
N LEU A 269 0.41 -0.09 -8.23
CA LEU A 269 -0.24 1.07 -8.83
C LEU A 269 0.75 1.95 -9.60
N ARG A 270 1.92 2.23 -8.99
CA ARG A 270 2.97 3.01 -9.63
C ARG A 270 3.49 2.34 -10.90
N LYS A 271 3.83 1.06 -10.84
CA LYS A 271 4.30 0.28 -12.00
C LYS A 271 3.25 0.26 -13.12
N GLN A 272 1.98 0.06 -12.76
CA GLN A 272 0.88 0.08 -13.73
C GLN A 272 0.75 1.43 -14.41
N LYS A 273 0.86 2.52 -13.67
CA LYS A 273 0.78 3.87 -14.22
C LYS A 273 1.99 4.22 -15.09
N GLU A 274 3.20 3.84 -14.67
CA GLU A 274 4.42 3.97 -15.48
C GLU A 274 4.26 3.24 -16.81
N ALA A 275 3.78 1.99 -16.80
CA ALA A 275 3.53 1.22 -18.01
C ALA A 275 2.49 1.86 -18.93
N GLN A 276 1.45 2.49 -18.39
CA GLN A 276 0.47 3.26 -19.16
C GLN A 276 1.10 4.45 -19.88
N LEU A 277 1.94 5.21 -19.17
CA LEU A 277 2.61 6.39 -19.74
C LEU A 277 3.62 5.98 -20.85
N ASP A 278 4.41 4.94 -20.58
CA ASP A 278 5.36 4.39 -21.55
C ASP A 278 4.64 3.88 -22.80
N PHE A 279 3.55 3.14 -22.63
CA PHE A 279 2.73 2.68 -23.74
C PHE A 279 2.20 3.85 -24.58
N LEU A 280 1.61 4.88 -23.96
CA LEU A 280 1.10 6.05 -24.68
C LEU A 280 2.22 6.77 -25.48
N PHE A 281 3.41 6.85 -24.91
CA PHE A 281 4.55 7.47 -25.56
C PHE A 281 5.06 6.66 -26.77
N VAL A 282 5.21 5.34 -26.61
CA VAL A 282 5.79 4.45 -27.65
C VAL A 282 4.77 4.09 -28.72
N SER A 283 3.53 3.76 -28.36
CA SER A 283 2.51 3.24 -29.30
C SER A 283 2.02 4.25 -30.30
N LYS A 284 2.18 5.56 -29.99
CA LYS A 284 1.63 6.66 -30.81
C LYS A 284 0.13 6.48 -31.10
N VAL A 285 -0.60 5.83 -30.20
CA VAL A 285 -2.04 5.52 -30.34
C VAL A 285 -2.87 6.78 -30.61
N ASP A 286 -2.42 7.94 -30.15
CA ASP A 286 -3.05 9.24 -30.38
C ASP A 286 -3.13 9.65 -31.87
N LYS A 287 -2.30 9.06 -32.73
CA LYS A 287 -2.37 9.25 -34.19
C LYS A 287 -3.49 8.43 -34.83
N VAL A 288 -3.97 7.38 -34.15
CA VAL A 288 -4.99 6.46 -34.67
C VAL A 288 -6.36 6.78 -34.08
N VAL A 289 -6.40 7.11 -32.80
CA VAL A 289 -7.63 7.54 -32.09
C VAL A 289 -7.27 8.69 -31.17
N SER A 290 -7.93 9.83 -31.39
CA SER A 290 -7.63 11.01 -30.58
C SER A 290 -7.91 10.78 -29.08
N PRO A 291 -7.18 11.46 -28.18
CA PRO A 291 -7.45 11.39 -26.74
C PRO A 291 -8.90 11.70 -26.37
N ALA A 292 -9.54 12.63 -27.09
CA ALA A 292 -10.95 12.98 -26.87
C ALA A 292 -11.91 11.84 -27.26
N ASP A 293 -11.57 11.08 -28.30
CA ASP A 293 -12.40 9.99 -28.79
C ASP A 293 -12.19 8.71 -27.97
N ARG A 294 -10.95 8.37 -27.58
CA ARG A 294 -10.65 7.14 -26.83
C ARG A 294 -10.89 7.28 -25.32
N GLY A 295 -10.82 8.51 -24.81
CA GLY A 295 -10.86 8.80 -23.38
C GLY A 295 -9.53 8.49 -22.67
N ALA A 296 -9.57 8.50 -21.33
CA ALA A 296 -8.40 8.20 -20.49
C ALA A 296 -8.01 6.73 -20.60
N ILE A 297 -6.70 6.44 -20.45
CA ILE A 297 -6.20 5.08 -20.33
C ILE A 297 -6.48 4.57 -18.90
N LEU A 298 -7.01 3.36 -18.81
CA LEU A 298 -7.42 2.74 -17.55
C LEU A 298 -6.52 1.57 -17.16
N TYR A 299 -6.04 0.81 -18.17
CA TYR A 299 -5.23 -0.38 -17.96
C TYR A 299 -4.38 -0.69 -19.18
N VAL A 300 -3.19 -1.23 -18.96
CA VAL A 300 -2.36 -1.90 -19.97
C VAL A 300 -1.79 -3.19 -19.40
N GLY A 301 -1.63 -4.19 -20.27
CA GLY A 301 -1.06 -5.46 -19.87
C GLY A 301 -1.01 -6.45 -21.03
N VAL A 302 -0.46 -7.64 -20.77
CA VAL A 302 -0.44 -8.74 -21.73
C VAL A 302 -1.54 -9.72 -21.37
N ALA A 303 -2.29 -10.16 -22.37
CA ALA A 303 -3.30 -11.19 -22.23
C ALA A 303 -3.28 -12.12 -23.44
N ASN A 304 -3.64 -13.36 -23.20
CA ASN A 304 -3.95 -14.31 -24.27
C ASN A 304 -5.42 -14.08 -24.65
N VAL A 305 -5.67 -13.84 -25.92
CA VAL A 305 -7.00 -13.48 -26.43
C VAL A 305 -7.50 -14.59 -27.34
N GLU A 306 -8.65 -15.14 -27.00
CA GLU A 306 -9.35 -16.16 -27.79
C GLU A 306 -10.61 -15.54 -28.42
N TYR A 307 -10.72 -15.59 -29.75
CA TYR A 307 -11.87 -15.10 -30.51
C TYR A 307 -12.75 -16.28 -30.92
N LYS A 308 -13.92 -16.43 -30.28
CA LYS A 308 -14.93 -17.47 -30.56
C LYS A 308 -14.41 -18.91 -30.60
N LYS A 309 -13.71 -19.28 -31.66
CA LYS A 309 -13.19 -20.64 -31.92
C LYS A 309 -11.81 -20.60 -32.55
N ASP A 310 -11.20 -19.44 -32.63
CA ASP A 310 -9.86 -19.33 -33.17
C ASP A 310 -8.83 -19.74 -32.11
N GLU A 311 -7.62 -20.07 -32.55
CA GLU A 311 -6.54 -20.36 -31.61
C GLU A 311 -6.21 -19.11 -30.76
N PRO A 312 -5.99 -19.28 -29.45
CA PRO A 312 -5.64 -18.19 -28.56
C PRO A 312 -4.34 -17.48 -29.01
N VAL A 313 -4.32 -16.15 -29.00
CA VAL A 313 -3.18 -15.34 -29.44
C VAL A 313 -2.78 -14.36 -28.35
N ASP A 314 -1.47 -14.26 -28.11
CA ASP A 314 -0.95 -13.27 -27.17
C ASP A 314 -1.08 -11.85 -27.75
N ARG A 315 -1.64 -10.95 -26.96
CA ARG A 315 -1.84 -9.56 -27.30
C ARG A 315 -1.43 -8.65 -26.14
N PHE A 316 -0.91 -7.50 -26.49
CA PHE A 316 -0.86 -6.39 -25.54
C PHE A 316 -2.22 -5.68 -25.56
N VAL A 317 -2.83 -5.56 -24.41
CA VAL A 317 -4.18 -5.03 -24.23
C VAL A 317 -4.09 -3.64 -23.63
N ALA A 318 -4.75 -2.67 -24.23
CA ALA A 318 -4.94 -1.35 -23.67
C ALA A 318 -6.44 -1.04 -23.52
N LEU A 319 -6.87 -0.81 -22.29
CA LEU A 319 -8.23 -0.41 -21.95
C LEU A 319 -8.27 1.10 -21.75
N PHE A 320 -9.17 1.74 -22.47
CA PHE A 320 -9.51 3.15 -22.32
C PHE A 320 -10.95 3.31 -21.83
N THR A 321 -11.35 4.51 -21.43
CA THR A 321 -12.73 4.74 -21.00
C THR A 321 -13.76 4.38 -22.07
N LYS A 322 -13.42 4.53 -23.37
CA LYS A 322 -14.36 4.28 -24.48
C LYS A 322 -13.98 3.11 -25.37
N TYR A 323 -12.75 2.61 -25.31
CA TYR A 323 -12.26 1.54 -26.18
C TYR A 323 -11.42 0.52 -25.43
N ILE A 324 -11.50 -0.74 -25.87
CA ILE A 324 -10.47 -1.75 -25.64
C ILE A 324 -9.74 -2.01 -26.96
N MET A 325 -8.42 -2.04 -26.92
CA MET A 325 -7.57 -2.20 -28.09
C MET A 325 -6.54 -3.28 -27.85
N PHE A 326 -6.30 -4.06 -28.90
CA PHE A 326 -5.35 -5.17 -28.92
C PHE A 326 -4.21 -4.87 -29.86
N PHE A 327 -2.99 -5.09 -29.41
CA PHE A 327 -1.77 -4.79 -30.14
C PHE A 327 -0.90 -6.04 -30.25
N GLU A 328 -0.22 -6.15 -31.36
CA GLU A 328 0.94 -7.03 -31.50
C GLU A 328 2.19 -6.23 -31.16
N VAL A 329 3.04 -6.76 -30.31
CA VAL A 329 4.35 -6.16 -30.01
C VAL A 329 5.35 -6.69 -31.03
N THR A 330 5.91 -5.80 -31.82
CA THR A 330 6.90 -6.15 -32.86
C THR A 330 8.27 -6.43 -32.24
N LYS A 331 9.18 -7.01 -33.03
CA LYS A 331 10.57 -7.23 -32.58
C LYS A 331 11.31 -5.95 -32.22
N ASP A 332 10.92 -4.82 -32.81
CA ASP A 332 11.48 -3.51 -32.54
C ASP A 332 10.77 -2.78 -31.37
N MET A 333 10.03 -3.54 -30.55
CA MET A 333 9.26 -3.04 -29.40
C MET A 333 8.26 -1.92 -29.77
N THR A 334 7.71 -1.96 -30.97
CA THR A 334 6.60 -1.10 -31.38
C THR A 334 5.27 -1.83 -31.25
N TYR A 335 4.18 -1.08 -31.21
CA TYR A 335 2.82 -1.59 -30.98
C TYR A 335 2.00 -1.42 -32.26
N ASP A 336 1.65 -2.53 -32.91
CA ASP A 336 0.77 -2.54 -34.07
C ASP A 336 -0.66 -2.87 -33.66
N ILE A 337 -1.61 -1.98 -33.92
CA ILE A 337 -3.02 -2.22 -33.61
C ILE A 337 -3.56 -3.34 -34.49
N LYS A 338 -4.09 -4.38 -33.87
CA LYS A 338 -4.78 -5.49 -34.57
C LYS A 338 -6.29 -5.33 -34.48
N GLU A 339 -6.83 -5.12 -33.30
CA GLU A 339 -8.27 -4.97 -33.10
C GLU A 339 -8.56 -3.76 -32.20
N LYS A 340 -9.73 -3.19 -32.41
CA LYS A 340 -10.25 -2.06 -31.65
C LYS A 340 -11.76 -2.19 -31.50
N TYR A 341 -12.23 -2.23 -30.27
CA TYR A 341 -13.65 -2.33 -29.98
C TYR A 341 -14.09 -1.18 -29.06
N PRO A 342 -15.21 -0.49 -29.37
CA PRO A 342 -15.84 0.38 -28.38
C PRO A 342 -16.26 -0.47 -27.18
N VAL A 343 -16.01 -0.01 -25.96
CA VAL A 343 -16.37 -0.77 -24.74
C VAL A 343 -17.88 -0.77 -24.47
N SER A 344 -18.58 0.25 -24.97
CA SER A 344 -20.02 0.38 -24.81
C SER A 344 -20.78 -0.81 -25.42
N GLY A 345 -21.68 -1.37 -24.63
CA GLY A 345 -22.53 -2.51 -25.03
C GLY A 345 -21.90 -3.89 -24.84
N PHE A 346 -20.69 -3.98 -24.27
CA PHE A 346 -20.19 -5.27 -23.80
C PHE A 346 -20.87 -5.69 -22.49
N ILE A 347 -21.17 -6.98 -22.43
CA ILE A 347 -21.52 -7.68 -21.21
C ILE A 347 -20.28 -8.48 -20.81
N VAL A 348 -19.73 -8.17 -19.65
CA VAL A 348 -18.46 -8.77 -19.21
C VAL A 348 -18.67 -9.54 -17.92
N HIS A 349 -18.13 -10.76 -17.87
CA HIS A 349 -18.15 -11.57 -16.66
C HIS A 349 -16.82 -12.27 -16.44
N LYS A 350 -16.48 -12.44 -15.18
CA LYS A 350 -15.34 -13.26 -14.76
C LYS A 350 -15.75 -14.72 -14.79
N LYS A 351 -15.12 -15.50 -15.67
CA LYS A 351 -15.40 -16.94 -15.81
C LYS A 351 -14.70 -17.75 -14.72
N ASN A 352 -13.44 -17.40 -14.41
CA ASN A 352 -12.64 -18.02 -13.33
C ASN A 352 -11.57 -17.04 -12.82
N ALA A 353 -10.55 -17.53 -12.11
CA ALA A 353 -9.48 -16.70 -11.55
C ALA A 353 -8.63 -15.98 -12.61
N THR A 354 -8.55 -16.50 -13.82
CA THR A 354 -7.68 -16.03 -14.90
C THR A 354 -8.41 -15.60 -16.17
N GLU A 355 -9.70 -15.92 -16.31
CA GLU A 355 -10.45 -15.72 -17.54
C GLU A 355 -11.58 -14.72 -17.37
N ILE A 356 -11.65 -13.78 -18.31
CA ILE A 356 -12.71 -12.76 -18.43
C ILE A 356 -13.34 -12.89 -19.80
N VAL A 357 -14.65 -13.03 -19.86
CA VAL A 357 -15.41 -13.14 -21.11
C VAL A 357 -16.08 -11.81 -21.42
N PHE A 358 -15.87 -11.34 -22.64
CA PHE A 358 -16.54 -10.19 -23.23
C PHE A 358 -17.56 -10.67 -24.25
N ASP A 359 -18.82 -10.48 -23.95
CA ASP A 359 -19.92 -10.78 -24.85
C ASP A 359 -20.56 -9.49 -25.34
N ARG A 360 -20.84 -9.43 -26.63
CA ARG A 360 -21.63 -8.35 -27.22
C ARG A 360 -22.71 -8.95 -28.12
N PRO A 361 -23.99 -8.72 -27.81
CA PRO A 361 -25.08 -9.15 -28.67
C PRO A 361 -24.84 -8.71 -30.12
N ASN A 362 -24.85 -9.64 -31.06
CA ASN A 362 -24.71 -9.44 -32.51
C ASN A 362 -23.32 -9.20 -33.09
N THR A 363 -22.24 -9.05 -32.29
CA THR A 363 -20.90 -8.75 -32.83
C THR A 363 -19.84 -9.78 -32.52
N GLY A 364 -20.13 -10.69 -31.61
CA GLY A 364 -19.21 -11.75 -31.25
C GLY A 364 -18.70 -11.67 -29.83
N GLU A 365 -18.17 -12.79 -29.39
CA GLU A 365 -17.60 -13.04 -28.08
C GLU A 365 -16.08 -13.16 -28.22
N PHE A 366 -15.34 -12.65 -27.26
CA PHE A 366 -13.95 -13.00 -27.06
C PHE A 366 -13.63 -13.19 -25.59
N THR A 367 -12.67 -14.05 -25.31
CA THR A 367 -12.21 -14.35 -23.96
C THR A 367 -10.80 -13.79 -23.78
N LEU A 368 -10.58 -13.07 -22.69
CA LEU A 368 -9.25 -12.67 -22.25
C LEU A 368 -8.79 -13.65 -21.16
N THR A 369 -7.71 -14.35 -21.41
CA THR A 369 -7.01 -15.12 -20.39
C THR A 369 -5.80 -14.30 -19.93
N MET A 370 -5.83 -13.83 -18.70
CA MET A 370 -4.74 -13.05 -18.12
C MET A 370 -3.75 -13.99 -17.45
N VAL A 371 -2.45 -13.68 -17.59
CA VAL A 371 -1.41 -14.43 -16.88
C VAL A 371 -1.63 -14.29 -15.38
N ALA A 372 -1.80 -15.42 -14.69
CA ALA A 372 -2.20 -15.49 -13.30
C ALA A 372 -1.03 -15.08 -12.36
N SER A 373 -0.69 -13.81 -12.32
CA SER A 373 0.15 -13.26 -11.27
C SER A 373 -0.69 -12.31 -10.42
N GLY A 374 -0.98 -12.75 -9.21
CA GLY A 374 -1.45 -11.94 -8.09
C GLY A 374 -2.46 -10.82 -8.40
N GLY A 375 -3.72 -11.15 -8.75
CA GLY A 375 -4.78 -10.15 -8.79
C GLY A 375 -4.88 -9.33 -10.08
N GLU A 376 -4.24 -9.74 -11.18
CA GLU A 376 -4.30 -9.04 -12.47
C GLU A 376 -5.73 -8.92 -13.00
N VAL A 377 -6.49 -9.99 -12.91
CA VAL A 377 -7.93 -10.02 -13.30
C VAL A 377 -8.74 -9.02 -12.46
N GLU A 378 -8.51 -8.97 -11.17
CA GLU A 378 -9.18 -8.03 -10.27
C GLU A 378 -8.85 -6.58 -10.63
N ARG A 379 -7.57 -6.28 -10.90
CA ARG A 379 -7.14 -4.94 -11.34
C ARG A 379 -7.79 -4.54 -12.66
N PHE A 380 -7.82 -5.47 -13.61
CA PHE A 380 -8.49 -5.23 -14.89
C PHE A 380 -9.98 -5.00 -14.72
N MET A 381 -10.67 -5.81 -13.89
CA MET A 381 -12.10 -5.64 -13.61
C MET A 381 -12.41 -4.31 -12.90
N VAL A 382 -11.56 -3.86 -12.00
CA VAL A 382 -11.66 -2.52 -11.37
C VAL A 382 -11.47 -1.41 -12.41
N ALA A 383 -10.50 -1.55 -13.31
CA ALA A 383 -10.29 -0.61 -14.40
C ALA A 383 -11.50 -0.58 -15.35
N LEU A 384 -12.04 -1.75 -15.68
CA LEU A 384 -13.21 -1.89 -16.54
C LEU A 384 -14.46 -1.23 -15.92
N GLY A 385 -14.61 -1.25 -14.61
CA GLY A 385 -15.67 -0.55 -13.90
C GLY A 385 -15.66 0.98 -14.08
N LYS A 386 -14.53 1.54 -14.54
CA LYS A 386 -14.40 2.97 -14.88
C LYS A 386 -14.67 3.26 -16.37
N ALA A 387 -14.89 2.22 -17.19
CA ALA A 387 -15.19 2.36 -18.61
C ALA A 387 -16.65 2.74 -18.85
N GLU A 388 -16.91 3.40 -19.99
CA GLU A 388 -18.26 3.92 -20.30
C GLU A 388 -19.21 2.82 -20.80
N ASN A 389 -20.37 2.68 -20.15
CA ASN A 389 -21.49 1.84 -20.61
C ASN A 389 -21.12 0.34 -20.80
N VAL A 390 -20.30 -0.20 -19.91
CA VAL A 390 -20.02 -1.63 -19.80
C VAL A 390 -20.92 -2.25 -18.75
N THR A 391 -21.53 -3.39 -19.05
CA THR A 391 -22.29 -4.17 -18.08
C THR A 391 -21.41 -5.26 -17.49
N ILE A 392 -21.07 -5.15 -16.21
CA ILE A 392 -20.28 -6.16 -15.50
C ILE A 392 -21.24 -7.06 -14.72
N ILE A 393 -21.27 -8.36 -15.06
CA ILE A 393 -22.02 -9.35 -14.30
C ILE A 393 -21.12 -9.84 -13.16
N PRO A 394 -21.54 -9.66 -11.89
CA PRO A 394 -20.77 -10.22 -10.77
C PRO A 394 -20.73 -11.74 -10.85
N ALA A 395 -19.61 -12.34 -10.47
CA ALA A 395 -19.52 -13.79 -10.35
C ALA A 395 -20.63 -14.28 -9.40
N PRO A 396 -21.28 -15.41 -9.71
CA PRO A 396 -22.29 -15.98 -8.82
C PRO A 396 -21.62 -16.19 -7.45
N SER A 397 -22.13 -15.50 -6.43
CA SER A 397 -21.67 -15.69 -5.06
C SER A 397 -21.92 -17.14 -4.69
N CYS A 398 -20.87 -17.94 -4.49
CA CYS A 398 -20.97 -19.24 -3.84
C CYS A 398 -21.47 -19.00 -2.42
N THR A 399 -22.76 -19.01 -2.25
CA THR A 399 -23.37 -19.16 -0.94
C THR A 399 -22.94 -20.54 -0.47
N ILE A 400 -21.92 -20.61 0.35
CA ILE A 400 -21.60 -21.81 1.12
C ILE A 400 -22.81 -22.05 2.01
N LEU A 401 -23.74 -22.86 1.55
CA LEU A 401 -24.73 -23.48 2.40
C LEU A 401 -23.94 -24.26 3.46
N ARG A 402 -23.72 -23.67 4.63
CA ARG A 402 -23.30 -24.41 5.81
C ARG A 402 -24.33 -25.51 5.99
N ARG A 403 -23.98 -26.75 5.60
CA ARG A 403 -24.71 -27.92 6.06
C ARG A 403 -24.74 -27.85 7.57
N PRO A 404 -25.92 -27.91 8.21
CA PRO A 404 -25.98 -28.06 9.66
C PRO A 404 -25.27 -29.38 9.99
N SER A 405 -24.28 -29.31 10.87
CA SER A 405 -23.59 -30.50 11.41
C SER A 405 -24.62 -31.39 12.10
N LYS A 406 -24.85 -32.56 11.53
CA LYS A 406 -25.50 -33.66 12.22
C LYS A 406 -24.50 -34.19 13.28
N ASN A 407 -24.61 -33.71 14.49
CA ASN A 407 -24.14 -34.42 15.67
C ASN A 407 -24.78 -33.75 16.90
N THR A 408 -25.91 -34.29 17.33
CA THR A 408 -26.33 -34.52 18.71
C THR A 408 -27.78 -35.04 18.69
N MET A 409 -27.92 -36.33 18.45
CA MET A 409 -29.07 -37.07 18.95
C MET A 409 -28.49 -38.31 19.56
N ASP A 410 -28.47 -38.32 20.88
CA ASP A 410 -28.77 -39.49 21.68
C ASP A 410 -28.91 -39.03 23.14
N ASN A 411 -30.04 -39.41 23.68
CA ASN A 411 -30.50 -39.42 25.07
C ASN A 411 -31.51 -38.33 25.49
N MET A 412 -32.77 -38.66 25.42
CA MET A 412 -33.60 -39.06 26.56
C MET A 412 -35.05 -39.26 26.11
N SER A 413 -35.46 -40.49 26.27
CA SER A 413 -36.85 -40.98 26.15
C SER A 413 -37.73 -40.46 27.29
N GLN A 414 -39.05 -40.45 26.96
CA GLN A 414 -40.24 -40.56 27.84
C GLN A 414 -40.77 -39.29 28.52
N SER A 415 -41.87 -38.80 28.05
CA SER A 415 -43.23 -38.98 28.66
C SER A 415 -44.29 -38.15 27.90
N GLN A 416 -45.23 -38.85 27.33
CA GLN A 416 -46.69 -38.70 27.27
C GLN A 416 -47.36 -37.34 27.36
N GLY A 417 -48.25 -37.07 26.35
CA GLY A 417 -49.56 -36.51 26.68
C GLY A 417 -50.06 -35.47 25.66
N LEU A 418 -50.84 -35.92 24.66
CA LEU A 418 -52.14 -35.42 24.19
C LEU A 418 -52.40 -33.92 24.02
N GLU A 419 -52.75 -33.56 22.83
CA GLU A 419 -53.93 -32.90 22.26
C GLU A 419 -53.63 -31.71 21.36
N SER A 420 -54.04 -31.86 20.08
CA SER A 420 -54.39 -30.81 19.14
C SER A 420 -55.91 -30.52 19.25
N PRO A 421 -56.57 -29.64 18.51
CA PRO A 421 -56.17 -28.51 17.65
C PRO A 421 -57.01 -27.23 17.85
N LEU A 422 -56.79 -26.15 17.13
CA LEU A 422 -57.80 -25.33 16.37
C LEU A 422 -57.36 -23.89 16.14
N THR A 423 -57.24 -23.56 14.85
CA THR A 423 -57.75 -22.41 14.07
C THR A 423 -57.77 -21.00 14.67
N SER A 424 -57.19 -20.03 14.03
CA SER A 424 -57.91 -19.08 13.19
C SER A 424 -57.08 -17.82 12.84
N LYS A 425 -57.33 -17.34 11.62
CA LYS A 425 -56.79 -16.15 10.95
C LYS A 425 -57.37 -14.84 11.52
N PRO A 426 -56.86 -13.67 10.98
CA PRO A 426 -56.78 -12.37 11.65
C PRO A 426 -57.99 -11.45 11.40
N PRO A 427 -58.00 -10.23 11.89
CA PRO A 427 -58.10 -9.08 10.97
C PRO A 427 -57.45 -7.77 11.39
N LEU A 428 -56.95 -7.01 10.38
CA LEU A 428 -57.39 -5.70 9.86
C LEU A 428 -57.45 -4.49 10.81
N HIS A 429 -56.72 -3.48 10.35
CA HIS A 429 -56.84 -2.02 10.45
C HIS A 429 -58.20 -1.46 10.98
N PRO A 430 -58.41 -0.11 11.23
CA PRO A 430 -57.71 1.07 10.68
C PRO A 430 -57.70 2.36 11.57
N MET A 431 -57.04 3.42 10.99
CA MET A 431 -57.43 4.83 10.94
C MET A 431 -57.46 5.76 12.16
N GLY A 432 -57.03 6.99 11.86
CA GLY A 432 -57.45 8.27 12.41
C GLY A 432 -56.26 9.26 12.51
N ILE A 433 -56.00 10.12 11.58
CA ILE A 433 -56.56 11.44 11.18
C ILE A 433 -56.55 12.45 12.34
N SER A 434 -55.84 13.50 12.14
CA SER A 434 -56.15 14.95 12.14
C SER A 434 -54.94 15.71 12.66
N ASP A 435 -54.39 16.61 12.00
CA ASP A 435 -54.78 17.86 11.30
C ASP A 435 -54.42 19.09 12.13
N SER A 436 -54.11 20.13 11.42
CA SER A 436 -53.91 21.55 11.77
C SER A 436 -52.49 21.95 12.24
N GLY A 437 -51.84 22.91 11.67
CA GLY A 437 -52.22 23.96 10.77
C GLY A 437 -51.37 25.20 11.03
N LEU A 438 -51.23 25.99 10.00
CA LEU A 438 -50.85 27.40 9.89
C LEU A 438 -49.35 27.76 9.89
N MET A 439 -48.88 28.06 8.73
CA MET A 439 -48.68 29.38 8.07
C MET A 439 -48.14 30.51 8.99
N THR A 440 -47.00 31.07 8.62
CA THR A 440 -46.94 32.47 8.18
C THR A 440 -45.63 32.78 7.40
N LYS A 441 -45.85 33.41 6.27
CA LYS A 441 -44.94 34.16 5.42
C LYS A 441 -44.49 35.47 6.09
N ARG A 442 -43.27 35.92 5.77
CA ARG A 442 -42.93 37.34 5.46
C ARG A 442 -41.50 37.33 4.92
N LYS A 443 -41.34 37.65 3.78
CA LYS A 443 -41.09 38.71 2.78
C LYS A 443 -40.32 39.93 3.34
N SER A 444 -39.32 40.25 2.49
CA SER A 444 -38.82 41.56 2.03
C SER A 444 -37.71 42.13 2.86
N SER A 445 -36.75 42.78 2.34
CA SER A 445 -36.31 43.39 1.11
C SER A 445 -35.12 44.30 1.43
N SER A 446 -34.13 44.22 0.62
CA SER A 446 -33.37 45.26 -0.07
C SER A 446 -32.75 46.45 0.65
N LYS A 447 -31.55 46.78 0.11
CA LYS A 447 -30.83 48.07 0.05
C LYS A 447 -29.92 48.38 1.23
N LYS A 448 -28.65 48.35 1.04
CA LYS A 448 -27.78 49.25 0.28
C LYS A 448 -26.45 48.62 -0.03
#